data_3ba49cc074c823268327ce23e766cdb6
#
_entry.id   3ba49cc074c823268327ce23e766cdb6
#
_cell.length_a   1.000
_cell.length_b   1.000
_cell.length_c   1.000
_cell.angle_alpha   90.00
_cell.angle_beta   90.00
_cell.angle_gamma   90.00
#
_symmetry.space_group_name_H-M   'P 1'
#
loop_
_entity.id
_entity.type
_entity.pdbx_description
1 polymer ?
#
loop_
_entity_poly.entity_id
_entity_poly.type
_entity_poly.pdbx_seq_one_letter_code
_entity_poly.pdbx_strand_id
1 'polypeptide(L)'
;KLLIKQWVIRAIIRSIFRDGTGSTLIVTRNIIDSSPIDHFPLGKFLEEDAARNLRIGEESIDEILGMSYSDSAVRPLLAVLSKQIDVTSFNVDHMWPQSIIASKKKTKRHYPNISDTEYSDFKKRVNNITNLQLLTAADNNMKSDKLYDSWLEETYSEASLPDYQTKACVDP
;
A
#
# COMPACT_ATOMS: atom_id res chain seq x y z
N LYS A 1 10.88 -0.87 20.48
CA LYS A 1 10.27 -1.53 19.29
C LYS A 1 9.29 -0.60 18.54
N LEU A 2 8.39 0.12 19.22
CA LEU A 2 7.39 0.98 18.58
C LEU A 2 8.03 2.11 17.75
N LEU A 3 9.03 2.80 18.29
CA LEU A 3 9.72 3.89 17.59
C LEU A 3 10.42 3.43 16.31
N ILE A 4 11.02 2.23 16.33
CA ILE A 4 11.64 1.64 15.13
C ILE A 4 10.58 1.34 14.06
N LYS A 5 9.42 0.79 14.45
CA LYS A 5 8.31 0.58 13.51
C LYS A 5 7.85 1.90 12.87
N GLN A 6 7.66 2.94 13.67
CA GLN A 6 7.30 4.27 13.19
C GLN A 6 8.34 4.83 12.21
N TRP A 7 9.62 4.65 12.50
CA TRP A 7 10.68 5.07 11.61
C TRP A 7 10.66 4.29 10.29
N VAL A 8 10.54 2.96 10.34
CA VAL A 8 10.49 2.11 9.14
C VAL A 8 9.31 2.48 8.24
N ILE A 9 8.11 2.66 8.82
CA ILE A 9 6.92 3.08 8.07
C ILE A 9 7.17 4.41 7.35
N ARG A 10 7.70 5.41 8.06
CA ARG A 10 8.01 6.72 7.50
C ARG A 10 9.09 6.64 6.41
N ALA A 11 10.12 5.82 6.64
CA ALA A 11 11.19 5.58 5.68
C ALA A 11 10.67 4.95 4.37
N ILE A 12 9.70 4.04 4.47
CA ILE A 12 9.03 3.43 3.31
C ILE A 12 8.19 4.48 2.57
N ILE A 13 7.32 5.19 3.27
CA ILE A 13 6.43 6.20 2.69
C ILE A 13 7.25 7.28 1.97
N ARG A 14 8.31 7.77 2.61
CA ARG A 14 9.20 8.79 2.05
C ARG A 14 10.24 8.24 1.07
N SER A 15 10.25 6.92 0.83
CA SER A 15 11.17 6.26 -0.11
C SER A 15 12.64 6.67 0.09
N ILE A 16 13.07 6.89 1.35
CA ILE A 16 14.39 7.49 1.67
C ILE A 16 15.57 6.65 1.19
N PHE A 17 15.35 5.36 0.91
CA PHE A 17 16.37 4.44 0.41
C PHE A 17 16.30 4.23 -1.11
N ARG A 18 15.45 4.96 -1.83
CA ARG A 18 15.26 4.77 -3.27
C ARG A 18 16.46 5.32 -4.06
N ASP A 19 16.91 6.55 -3.73
CA ASP A 19 17.98 7.26 -4.44
C ASP A 19 19.04 7.71 -3.43
N GLY A 20 20.31 7.55 -3.77
CA GLY A 20 21.43 7.99 -2.92
C GLY A 20 21.55 7.22 -1.60
N THR A 21 21.28 5.92 -1.63
CA THR A 21 21.25 5.04 -0.44
C THR A 21 22.49 5.17 0.44
N GLY A 22 23.67 5.35 -0.14
CA GLY A 22 24.93 5.46 0.62
C GLY A 22 24.96 6.66 1.58
N SER A 23 24.58 7.85 1.11
CA SER A 23 24.54 9.05 1.96
C SER A 23 23.46 8.95 3.02
N THR A 24 22.27 8.42 2.69
CA THR A 24 21.19 8.22 3.63
C THR A 24 21.58 7.23 4.74
N LEU A 25 22.26 6.13 4.42
CA LEU A 25 22.75 5.16 5.39
C LEU A 25 23.81 5.78 6.33
N ILE A 26 24.75 6.60 5.80
CA ILE A 26 25.75 7.28 6.62
C ILE A 26 25.08 8.22 7.62
N VAL A 27 24.15 9.06 7.16
CA VAL A 27 23.43 9.98 8.05
C VAL A 27 22.60 9.21 9.09
N THR A 28 21.87 8.17 8.68
CA THR A 28 21.11 7.31 9.59
C THR A 28 22.01 6.72 10.67
N ARG A 29 23.16 6.19 10.27
CA ARG A 29 24.16 5.63 11.20
C ARG A 29 24.66 6.71 12.18
N ASN A 30 25.06 7.86 11.68
CA ASN A 30 25.57 8.94 12.53
C ASN A 30 24.55 9.40 13.58
N ILE A 31 23.27 9.47 13.21
CA ILE A 31 22.17 9.80 14.13
C ILE A 31 22.05 8.71 15.22
N ILE A 32 22.11 7.44 14.85
CA ILE A 32 22.03 6.31 15.80
C ILE A 32 23.26 6.32 16.72
N ASP A 33 24.46 6.39 16.16
CA ASP A 33 25.73 6.33 16.91
C ASP A 33 25.88 7.52 17.89
N SER A 34 25.29 8.68 17.57
CA SER A 34 25.27 9.87 18.45
C SER A 34 24.15 9.87 19.50
N SER A 35 23.40 8.80 19.60
CA SER A 35 22.23 8.70 20.50
C SER A 35 22.46 7.67 21.61
N PRO A 36 21.77 7.79 22.77
CA PRO A 36 21.87 6.81 23.84
C PRO A 36 21.51 5.41 23.34
N ILE A 37 22.25 4.39 23.80
CA ILE A 37 22.16 3.00 23.32
C ILE A 37 20.81 2.33 23.60
N ASP A 38 20.09 2.81 24.60
CA ASP A 38 18.81 2.29 25.05
C ASP A 38 17.60 3.00 24.41
N HIS A 39 17.83 4.05 23.63
CA HIS A 39 16.77 4.87 23.05
C HIS A 39 16.93 5.08 21.54
N PHE A 40 15.93 4.65 20.76
CA PHE A 40 15.91 4.90 19.32
C PHE A 40 15.55 6.38 19.05
N PRO A 41 16.40 7.14 18.34
CA PRO A 41 16.30 8.60 18.24
C PRO A 41 15.30 9.07 17.17
N LEU A 42 14.04 8.61 17.23
CA LEU A 42 13.03 8.99 16.23
C LEU A 42 12.90 10.52 16.09
N GLY A 43 12.96 11.26 17.21
CA GLY A 43 12.87 12.72 17.19
C GLY A 43 13.92 13.38 16.28
N LYS A 44 15.17 12.94 16.35
CA LYS A 44 16.25 13.46 15.48
C LYS A 44 16.01 13.19 13.99
N PHE A 45 15.35 12.07 13.66
CA PHE A 45 14.96 11.77 12.28
C PHE A 45 13.80 12.63 11.77
N LEU A 46 13.08 13.31 12.65
CA LEU A 46 11.96 14.19 12.32
C LEU A 46 12.36 15.67 12.30
N GLU A 47 13.61 15.99 12.61
CA GLU A 47 14.14 17.36 12.51
C GLU A 47 14.30 17.77 11.04
N GLU A 48 14.16 19.08 10.75
CA GLU A 48 14.15 19.59 9.37
C GLU A 48 15.45 19.35 8.61
N ASP A 49 16.57 19.34 9.34
CA ASP A 49 17.91 19.13 8.78
C ASP A 49 18.30 17.65 8.64
N ALA A 50 17.41 16.72 9.03
CA ALA A 50 17.65 15.33 8.75
C ALA A 50 17.70 15.09 7.23
N ALA A 51 18.66 14.32 6.75
CA ALA A 51 19.02 14.13 5.33
C ALA A 51 17.83 13.81 4.40
N ARG A 52 16.71 13.38 4.95
CA ARG A 52 15.40 13.33 4.29
C ARG A 52 14.32 13.49 5.37
N ASN A 53 13.45 14.47 5.17
CA ASN A 53 12.37 14.73 6.09
C ASN A 53 11.44 13.51 6.21
N LEU A 54 11.38 12.91 7.40
CA LEU A 54 10.51 11.78 7.72
C LEU A 54 9.16 12.21 8.33
N ARG A 55 8.86 13.50 8.35
CA ARG A 55 7.55 14.00 8.76
C ARG A 55 6.50 13.56 7.73
N ILE A 56 5.37 13.12 8.24
CA ILE A 56 4.18 12.79 7.44
C ILE A 56 3.14 13.83 7.82
N GLY A 57 2.81 14.71 6.88
CA GLY A 57 1.74 15.69 6.98
C GLY A 57 0.56 15.30 6.08
N GLU A 58 -0.40 16.20 5.91
CA GLU A 58 -1.57 16.00 5.04
C GLU A 58 -1.17 15.76 3.59
N GLU A 59 -0.16 16.49 3.09
CA GLU A 59 0.40 16.30 1.74
C GLU A 59 0.91 14.88 1.50
N SER A 60 1.38 14.21 2.55
CA SER A 60 1.88 12.83 2.45
C SER A 60 0.74 11.82 2.26
N ILE A 61 -0.47 12.16 2.70
CA ILE A 61 -1.65 11.32 2.47
C ILE A 61 -1.98 11.34 0.99
N ASP A 62 -1.98 12.49 0.35
CA ASP A 62 -2.23 12.60 -1.08
C ASP A 62 -1.14 11.89 -1.90
N GLU A 63 0.13 11.98 -1.48
CA GLU A 63 1.23 11.22 -2.07
C GLU A 63 0.99 9.71 -1.97
N ILE A 64 0.57 9.21 -0.79
CA ILE A 64 0.25 7.79 -0.58
C ILE A 64 -0.92 7.34 -1.45
N LEU A 65 -2.02 8.12 -1.45
CA LEU A 65 -3.20 7.82 -2.25
C LEU A 65 -2.92 7.88 -3.76
N GLY A 66 -1.93 8.66 -4.17
CA GLY A 66 -1.44 8.74 -5.54
C GLY A 66 -0.50 7.60 -5.96
N MET A 67 0.01 6.80 -5.01
CA MET A 67 0.92 5.69 -5.32
C MET A 67 0.25 4.69 -6.26
N SER A 68 1.04 4.17 -7.19
CA SER A 68 0.60 3.27 -8.25
C SER A 68 1.17 1.86 -8.05
N TYR A 69 0.52 0.86 -8.62
CA TYR A 69 0.95 -0.54 -8.64
C TYR A 69 2.45 -0.75 -8.95
N SER A 70 3.04 0.12 -9.77
CA SER A 70 4.47 0.07 -10.14
C SER A 70 5.43 0.64 -9.09
N ASP A 71 4.91 1.34 -8.06
CA ASP A 71 5.76 1.95 -7.05
C ASP A 71 6.29 0.91 -6.07
N SER A 72 7.60 0.92 -5.87
CA SER A 72 8.28 -0.05 -4.99
C SER A 72 7.83 0.04 -3.51
N ALA A 73 7.28 1.18 -3.10
CA ALA A 73 6.76 1.40 -1.75
C ALA A 73 5.38 0.78 -1.52
N VAL A 74 4.61 0.47 -2.58
CA VAL A 74 3.23 -0.04 -2.45
C VAL A 74 3.17 -1.36 -1.69
N ARG A 75 3.94 -2.36 -2.10
CA ARG A 75 3.94 -3.66 -1.42
C ARG A 75 4.28 -3.58 0.07
N PRO A 76 5.40 -2.95 0.50
CA PRO A 76 5.70 -2.83 1.92
C PRO A 76 4.69 -1.95 2.67
N LEU A 77 4.10 -0.95 2.04
CA LEU A 77 3.06 -0.13 2.66
C LEU A 77 1.77 -0.92 2.89
N LEU A 78 1.29 -1.66 1.89
CA LEU A 78 0.16 -2.57 2.04
C LEU A 78 0.40 -3.61 3.14
N ALA A 79 1.63 -4.15 3.24
CA ALA A 79 1.99 -5.10 4.29
C ALA A 79 1.92 -4.50 5.70
N VAL A 80 2.35 -3.25 5.85
CA VAL A 80 2.23 -2.52 7.12
C VAL A 80 0.77 -2.29 7.47
N LEU A 81 -0.04 -1.85 6.52
CA LEU A 81 -1.47 -1.57 6.71
C LEU A 81 -2.25 -2.86 7.05
N SER A 82 -2.02 -3.92 6.30
CA SER A 82 -2.67 -5.22 6.52
C SER A 82 -2.07 -6.05 7.65
N LYS A 83 -1.07 -5.50 8.38
CA LYS A 83 -0.33 -6.18 9.46
C LYS A 83 0.32 -7.50 9.04
N GLN A 84 0.59 -7.69 7.76
CA GLN A 84 1.29 -8.86 7.25
C GLN A 84 2.79 -8.76 7.54
N ILE A 85 3.37 -9.83 8.08
CA ILE A 85 4.79 -9.86 8.47
C ILE A 85 5.64 -10.38 7.32
N ASP A 86 5.15 -11.36 6.58
CA ASP A 86 5.84 -11.98 5.45
C ASP A 86 5.32 -11.46 4.13
N VAL A 87 5.95 -10.40 3.63
CA VAL A 87 5.62 -9.79 2.34
C VAL A 87 6.01 -10.63 1.13
N THR A 88 6.89 -11.62 1.31
CA THR A 88 7.39 -12.44 0.19
C THR A 88 6.36 -13.46 -0.27
N SER A 89 5.48 -13.88 0.62
CA SER A 89 4.41 -14.88 0.37
C SER A 89 3.15 -14.27 -0.24
N PHE A 90 3.10 -12.95 -0.43
CA PHE A 90 1.92 -12.25 -0.96
C PHE A 90 2.19 -11.59 -2.29
N ASN A 91 1.16 -11.54 -3.13
CA ASN A 91 1.13 -10.78 -4.37
C ASN A 91 0.31 -9.51 -4.18
N VAL A 92 0.72 -8.43 -4.83
CA VAL A 92 -0.14 -7.24 -4.96
C VAL A 92 -1.17 -7.54 -6.04
N ASP A 93 -2.44 -7.47 -5.69
CA ASP A 93 -3.58 -7.71 -6.55
C ASP A 93 -4.47 -6.48 -6.66
N HIS A 94 -5.17 -6.35 -7.78
CA HIS A 94 -6.18 -5.32 -8.00
C HIS A 94 -7.53 -5.79 -7.46
N MET A 95 -8.10 -5.13 -6.45
CA MET A 95 -9.46 -5.42 -5.96
C MET A 95 -10.45 -5.40 -7.14
N TRP A 96 -10.49 -4.31 -7.88
CA TRP A 96 -11.21 -4.20 -9.16
C TRP A 96 -10.27 -4.57 -10.30
N PRO A 97 -10.50 -5.69 -11.02
CA PRO A 97 -9.55 -6.22 -11.99
C PRO A 97 -9.25 -5.25 -13.13
N GLN A 98 -7.96 -5.07 -13.40
CA GLN A 98 -7.50 -4.24 -14.51
C GLN A 98 -8.07 -4.69 -15.86
N SER A 99 -8.25 -5.99 -16.07
CA SER A 99 -8.79 -6.57 -17.28
C SER A 99 -10.22 -6.09 -17.60
N ILE A 100 -11.04 -5.85 -16.58
CA ILE A 100 -12.42 -5.35 -16.72
C ILE A 100 -12.39 -3.87 -17.11
N ILE A 101 -11.50 -3.08 -16.53
CA ILE A 101 -11.40 -1.64 -16.77
C ILE A 101 -10.61 -1.31 -18.04
N ALA A 102 -9.91 -2.28 -18.63
CA ALA A 102 -9.08 -2.09 -19.82
C ALA A 102 -9.84 -1.52 -21.02
N SER A 103 -11.15 -1.78 -21.14
CA SER A 103 -11.97 -1.18 -22.18
C SER A 103 -13.38 -0.85 -21.68
N LYS A 104 -13.92 0.30 -22.15
CA LYS A 104 -15.28 0.73 -21.80
C LYS A 104 -16.35 -0.31 -22.13
N LYS A 105 -16.16 -1.07 -23.21
CA LYS A 105 -17.07 -2.17 -23.60
C LYS A 105 -17.07 -3.29 -22.54
N LYS A 106 -15.92 -3.66 -22.00
CA LYS A 106 -15.83 -4.66 -20.92
C LYS A 106 -16.44 -4.12 -19.64
N THR A 107 -16.10 -2.88 -19.28
CA THR A 107 -16.65 -2.24 -18.07
C THR A 107 -18.18 -2.17 -18.13
N LYS A 108 -18.76 -1.79 -19.26
CA LYS A 108 -20.23 -1.71 -19.44
C LYS A 108 -20.95 -3.06 -19.33
N ARG A 109 -20.29 -4.19 -19.47
CA ARG A 109 -20.91 -5.51 -19.22
C ARG A 109 -21.24 -5.72 -17.74
N HIS A 110 -20.43 -5.15 -16.86
CA HIS A 110 -20.61 -5.24 -15.41
C HIS A 110 -21.33 -4.01 -14.85
N TYR A 111 -21.13 -2.83 -15.48
CA TYR A 111 -21.70 -1.54 -15.11
C TYR A 111 -22.40 -0.91 -16.32
N PRO A 112 -23.62 -1.36 -16.69
CA PRO A 112 -24.28 -0.92 -17.93
C PRO A 112 -24.48 0.60 -18.01
N ASN A 113 -24.73 1.24 -16.88
CA ASN A 113 -25.07 2.66 -16.77
C ASN A 113 -23.84 3.57 -16.52
N ILE A 114 -22.61 3.04 -16.56
CA ILE A 114 -21.42 3.86 -16.32
C ILE A 114 -21.29 4.97 -17.33
N SER A 115 -21.18 6.20 -16.88
CA SER A 115 -20.93 7.39 -17.69
C SER A 115 -19.48 7.42 -18.20
N ASP A 116 -19.21 8.31 -19.17
CA ASP A 116 -17.85 8.50 -19.69
C ASP A 116 -16.90 9.08 -18.64
N THR A 117 -17.41 9.94 -17.76
CA THR A 117 -16.64 10.54 -16.68
C THR A 117 -16.24 9.48 -15.65
N GLU A 118 -17.20 8.69 -15.17
CA GLU A 118 -16.95 7.60 -14.20
C GLU A 118 -15.97 6.57 -14.76
N TYR A 119 -16.14 6.16 -16.03
CA TYR A 119 -15.18 5.25 -16.67
C TYR A 119 -13.78 5.84 -16.75
N SER A 120 -13.66 7.13 -17.10
CA SER A 120 -12.37 7.82 -17.13
C SER A 120 -11.72 7.84 -15.74
N ASP A 121 -12.49 8.09 -14.71
CA ASP A 121 -12.00 8.11 -13.33
C ASP A 121 -11.61 6.71 -12.83
N PHE A 122 -12.38 5.67 -13.14
CA PHE A 122 -12.00 4.29 -12.88
C PHE A 122 -10.68 3.93 -13.54
N LYS A 123 -10.53 4.29 -14.81
CA LYS A 123 -9.31 4.03 -15.57
C LYS A 123 -8.07 4.72 -14.99
N LYS A 124 -8.23 5.95 -14.47
CA LYS A 124 -7.13 6.67 -13.79
C LYS A 124 -6.73 6.01 -12.48
N ARG A 125 -7.69 5.48 -11.74
CA ARG A 125 -7.49 4.97 -10.37
C ARG A 125 -7.22 3.46 -10.30
N VAL A 126 -7.39 2.71 -11.39
CA VAL A 126 -7.27 1.25 -11.38
C VAL A 126 -5.94 0.76 -10.80
N ASN A 127 -4.87 1.48 -11.02
CA ASN A 127 -3.54 1.15 -10.52
C ASN A 127 -3.18 1.86 -9.19
N ASN A 128 -4.04 2.69 -8.63
CA ASN A 128 -3.74 3.40 -7.40
C ASN A 128 -3.81 2.45 -6.20
N ILE A 129 -3.04 2.76 -5.17
CA ILE A 129 -2.97 1.97 -3.93
C ILE A 129 -4.36 1.70 -3.32
N THR A 130 -5.30 2.59 -3.51
CA THR A 130 -6.70 2.45 -3.06
C THR A 130 -7.47 1.31 -3.71
N ASN A 131 -6.96 0.78 -4.82
CA ASN A 131 -7.51 -0.39 -5.51
C ASN A 131 -6.61 -1.63 -5.36
N LEU A 132 -5.64 -1.60 -4.49
CA LEU A 132 -4.63 -2.66 -4.35
C LEU A 132 -4.75 -3.34 -2.98
N GLN A 133 -4.49 -4.64 -2.97
CA GLN A 133 -4.48 -5.48 -1.78
C GLN A 133 -3.35 -6.49 -1.83
N LEU A 134 -3.07 -7.14 -0.71
CA LEU A 134 -2.16 -8.27 -0.64
C LEU A 134 -2.96 -9.57 -0.58
N LEU A 135 -2.74 -10.46 -1.52
CA LEU A 135 -3.30 -11.81 -1.55
C LEU A 135 -2.20 -12.86 -1.55
N THR A 136 -2.46 -14.02 -0.96
CA THR A 136 -1.61 -15.19 -1.18
C THR A 136 -1.62 -15.58 -2.66
N ALA A 137 -0.62 -16.33 -3.11
CA ALA A 137 -0.60 -16.81 -4.50
C ALA A 137 -1.84 -17.67 -4.83
N ALA A 138 -2.34 -18.45 -3.86
CA ALA A 138 -3.54 -19.27 -4.02
C ALA A 138 -4.80 -18.40 -4.18
N ASP A 139 -5.01 -17.43 -3.29
CA ASP A 139 -6.17 -16.53 -3.33
C ASP A 139 -6.15 -15.66 -4.59
N ASN A 140 -4.98 -15.17 -4.99
CA ASN A 140 -4.80 -14.39 -6.20
C ASN A 140 -5.17 -15.20 -7.46
N ASN A 141 -4.77 -16.47 -7.53
CA ASN A 141 -5.14 -17.37 -8.61
C ASN A 141 -6.64 -17.69 -8.61
N MET A 142 -7.25 -17.90 -7.45
CA MET A 142 -8.70 -18.15 -7.34
C MET A 142 -9.52 -16.91 -7.70
N LYS A 143 -9.05 -15.72 -7.31
CA LYS A 143 -9.71 -14.48 -7.66
C LYS A 143 -9.62 -14.20 -9.16
N SER A 144 -8.43 -14.34 -9.76
CA SER A 144 -8.22 -14.07 -11.18
C SER A 144 -8.81 -12.71 -11.60
N ASP A 145 -9.70 -12.67 -12.59
CA ASP A 145 -10.38 -11.47 -13.07
C ASP A 145 -11.84 -11.35 -12.59
N LYS A 146 -12.21 -12.05 -11.52
CA LYS A 146 -13.53 -11.90 -10.90
C LYS A 146 -13.69 -10.51 -10.31
N LEU A 147 -14.91 -9.99 -10.35
CA LEU A 147 -15.28 -8.81 -9.60
C LEU A 147 -15.04 -9.04 -8.12
N TYR A 148 -14.61 -7.99 -7.43
CA TYR A 148 -14.24 -8.07 -6.02
C TYR A 148 -15.37 -8.63 -5.15
N ASP A 149 -16.59 -8.10 -5.30
CA ASP A 149 -17.75 -8.52 -4.51
C ASP A 149 -18.08 -10.00 -4.77
N SER A 150 -18.13 -10.42 -6.04
CA SER A 150 -18.40 -11.82 -6.40
C SER A 150 -17.35 -12.77 -5.85
N TRP A 151 -16.07 -12.37 -5.89
CA TRP A 151 -15.01 -13.17 -5.32
C TRP A 151 -15.11 -13.28 -3.79
N LEU A 152 -15.47 -12.18 -3.10
CA LEU A 152 -15.68 -12.20 -1.65
C LEU A 152 -16.81 -13.17 -1.27
N GLU A 153 -17.98 -13.06 -1.93
CA GLU A 153 -19.14 -13.93 -1.69
C GLU A 153 -18.82 -15.42 -1.93
N GLU A 154 -18.02 -15.74 -2.95
CA GLU A 154 -17.61 -17.10 -3.25
C GLU A 154 -16.56 -17.67 -2.29
N THR A 155 -15.72 -16.81 -1.72
CA THR A 155 -14.52 -17.24 -0.98
C THR A 155 -14.73 -17.21 0.53
N TYR A 156 -15.48 -16.23 1.03
CA TYR A 156 -15.65 -15.98 2.46
C TYR A 156 -17.10 -16.18 2.89
N SER A 157 -17.28 -16.90 3.99
CA SER A 157 -18.57 -16.96 4.68
C SER A 157 -18.81 -15.67 5.48
N GLU A 158 -20.07 -15.43 5.89
CA GLU A 158 -20.41 -14.31 6.79
C GLU A 158 -19.53 -14.29 8.07
N ALA A 159 -19.12 -15.47 8.55
CA ALA A 159 -18.27 -15.59 9.75
C ALA A 159 -16.80 -15.24 9.49
N SER A 160 -16.26 -15.48 8.27
CA SER A 160 -14.85 -15.26 7.94
C SER A 160 -14.56 -13.94 7.22
N LEU A 161 -15.60 -13.31 6.67
CA LEU A 161 -15.49 -12.04 5.95
C LEU A 161 -14.92 -10.89 6.82
N PRO A 162 -15.35 -10.70 8.09
CA PRO A 162 -14.81 -9.64 8.94
C PRO A 162 -13.31 -9.79 9.21
N ASP A 163 -12.82 -11.02 9.35
CA ASP A 163 -11.37 -11.28 9.52
C ASP A 163 -10.58 -10.90 8.27
N TYR A 164 -11.11 -11.20 7.09
CA TYR A 164 -10.52 -10.79 5.83
C TYR A 164 -10.51 -9.26 5.70
N GLN A 165 -11.64 -8.59 5.92
CA GLN A 165 -11.77 -7.13 5.83
C GLN A 165 -10.78 -6.42 6.76
N THR A 166 -10.65 -6.89 8.00
CA THR A 166 -9.68 -6.37 8.96
C THR A 166 -8.23 -6.52 8.46
N LYS A 167 -7.89 -7.66 7.84
CA LYS A 167 -6.55 -7.91 7.29
C LYS A 167 -6.28 -7.13 6.01
N ALA A 168 -7.28 -6.95 5.18
CA ALA A 168 -7.18 -6.21 3.93
C ALA A 168 -7.29 -4.68 4.11
N CYS A 169 -7.59 -4.20 5.32
CA CYS A 169 -7.89 -2.79 5.62
C CYS A 169 -9.03 -2.23 4.75
N VAL A 170 -10.05 -3.05 4.50
CA VAL A 170 -11.25 -2.67 3.77
C VAL A 170 -12.39 -2.53 4.76
N ASP A 171 -13.08 -1.41 4.73
CA ASP A 171 -14.29 -1.21 5.52
C ASP A 171 -15.40 -2.15 5.03
N PRO A 172 -16.24 -2.66 5.95
CA PRO A 172 -17.36 -3.53 5.64
C PRO A 172 -18.43 -2.84 4.80
#